data_853411955c862bf921b1344f9e30d612
#
_entry.id   853411955c862bf921b1344f9e30d612
#
_cell.length_a   1.000
_cell.length_b   1.000
_cell.length_c   1.000
_cell.angle_alpha   90.00
_cell.angle_beta   90.00
_cell.angle_gamma   90.00
#
_symmetry.space_group_name_H-M   'P 1'
#
loop_
_entity.id
_entity.type
_entity.pdbx_description
1 polymer ?
#
loop_
_entity_poly.entity_id
_entity_poly.type
_entity_poly.pdbx_seq_one_letter_code
_entity_poly.pdbx_strand_id
1 'polypeptide(L)'
;MNKLQEIDQEITYWYRERLKLLHPLRQLFWECTLRCNMACRHCGSDCKTVSNVPDMPFEDFTPVLDEVRLHQPHIKTMVFTVGGEPLVRKDIIECGRTITEKGFLWGMVSNGKLIDSYMMNELSDAGLRSLAVDVDGLRDTHNWLRNDNNSFDVVYNAIGHIKKAPHLIWDVITCVNSRNISQLEEIKRMLIEAGVTKWRCFSIVPMGRAKDDEELVLSNSQYRYLMDFIVKTRMEGKIQLSYACEGYLGDYEGLVRRSHFLCSAGLTTASVLSDGSISGCLSIRSNYHQGNIYKDDFWNVWQNRFDKYRNREWMRSGECADCKVFKYCQGNGMHLRNNDGSLMFCNYNKLFNSK
;
A
#
# COMPACT_ATOMS: atom_id res chain seq x y z
N MET A 1 -18.55 -4.82 -19.85
CA MET A 1 -17.33 -4.03 -20.26
C MET A 1 -17.59 -3.43 -21.63
N ASN A 2 -17.20 -2.17 -21.87
CA ASN A 2 -17.32 -1.54 -23.17
C ASN A 2 -16.02 -1.71 -23.99
N LYS A 3 -16.07 -1.42 -25.30
CA LYS A 3 -14.93 -1.63 -26.21
C LYS A 3 -13.67 -0.84 -25.82
N LEU A 4 -13.81 0.35 -25.22
CA LEU A 4 -12.66 1.13 -24.74
C LEU A 4 -11.98 0.48 -23.54
N GLN A 5 -12.77 -0.05 -22.61
CA GLN A 5 -12.22 -0.79 -21.46
C GLN A 5 -11.49 -2.06 -21.91
N GLU A 6 -11.96 -2.74 -22.95
CA GLU A 6 -11.25 -3.90 -23.52
C GLU A 6 -9.89 -3.51 -24.10
N ILE A 7 -9.84 -2.40 -24.85
CA ILE A 7 -8.59 -1.87 -25.40
C ILE A 7 -7.61 -1.48 -24.27
N ASP A 8 -8.09 -0.78 -23.24
CA ASP A 8 -7.24 -0.37 -22.12
C ASP A 8 -6.72 -1.57 -21.31
N GLN A 9 -7.50 -2.65 -21.21
CA GLN A 9 -7.02 -3.90 -20.61
C GLN A 9 -5.93 -4.57 -21.43
N GLU A 10 -6.08 -4.61 -22.78
CA GLU A 10 -5.03 -5.13 -23.66
C GLU A 10 -3.75 -4.30 -23.57
N ILE A 11 -3.86 -2.97 -23.55
CA ILE A 11 -2.70 -2.07 -23.35
C ILE A 11 -2.03 -2.36 -22.00
N THR A 12 -2.80 -2.51 -20.93
CA THR A 12 -2.28 -2.83 -19.60
C THR A 12 -1.61 -4.20 -19.56
N TYR A 13 -2.16 -5.19 -20.26
CA TYR A 13 -1.55 -6.51 -20.41
C TYR A 13 -0.17 -6.40 -21.08
N TRP A 14 -0.06 -5.76 -22.24
CA TRP A 14 1.20 -5.60 -22.96
C TRP A 14 2.21 -4.74 -22.19
N TYR A 15 1.74 -3.73 -21.49
CA TYR A 15 2.58 -2.93 -20.59
C TYR A 15 3.17 -3.79 -19.47
N ARG A 16 2.37 -4.68 -18.87
CA ARG A 16 2.85 -5.65 -17.86
C ARG A 16 3.91 -6.57 -18.45
N GLU A 17 3.68 -7.15 -19.64
CA GLU A 17 4.66 -8.01 -20.29
C GLU A 17 5.99 -7.29 -20.50
N ARG A 18 5.93 -6.03 -20.91
CA ARG A 18 7.15 -5.19 -21.02
C ARG A 18 7.81 -4.95 -19.65
N LEU A 19 7.05 -4.72 -18.61
CA LEU A 19 7.60 -4.55 -17.27
C LEU A 19 8.26 -5.81 -16.72
N LYS A 20 7.80 -7.00 -17.09
CA LYS A 20 8.46 -8.26 -16.74
C LYS A 20 9.88 -8.35 -17.29
N LEU A 21 10.12 -7.79 -18.47
CA LEU A 21 11.42 -7.78 -19.12
C LEU A 21 12.34 -6.67 -18.58
N LEU A 22 11.80 -5.48 -18.39
CA LEU A 22 12.59 -4.29 -18.02
C LEU A 22 12.72 -4.11 -16.50
N HIS A 23 11.75 -4.54 -15.75
CA HIS A 23 11.59 -4.45 -14.29
C HIS A 23 12.32 -3.25 -13.64
N PRO A 24 12.03 -2.00 -14.06
CA PRO A 24 12.64 -0.82 -13.48
C PRO A 24 12.15 -0.65 -12.03
N LEU A 25 13.04 -0.55 -11.06
CA LEU A 25 12.67 -0.36 -9.65
C LEU A 25 12.24 1.09 -9.43
N ARG A 26 10.93 1.33 -9.36
CA ARG A 26 10.34 2.67 -9.17
C ARG A 26 9.95 2.94 -7.72
N GLN A 27 9.68 1.89 -6.96
CA GLN A 27 9.30 1.98 -5.55
C GLN A 27 10.09 0.95 -4.73
N LEU A 28 10.74 1.40 -3.69
CA LEU A 28 11.43 0.58 -2.72
C LEU A 28 10.84 0.85 -1.34
N PHE A 29 10.20 -0.14 -0.75
CA PHE A 29 9.71 -0.05 0.61
C PHE A 29 10.80 -0.52 1.58
N TRP A 30 11.11 0.30 2.55
CA TRP A 30 11.92 -0.08 3.70
C TRP A 30 11.02 -0.21 4.93
N GLU A 31 10.81 -1.44 5.37
CA GLU A 31 10.13 -1.71 6.65
C GLU A 31 11.09 -1.38 7.79
N CYS A 32 11.20 -0.10 8.09
CA CYS A 32 12.23 0.45 8.95
C CYS A 32 12.05 0.09 10.43
N THR A 33 10.85 -0.29 10.84
CA THR A 33 10.51 -0.72 12.20
C THR A 33 9.21 -1.52 12.22
N LEU A 34 9.09 -2.48 13.13
CA LEU A 34 7.83 -3.13 13.49
C LEU A 34 7.26 -2.57 14.81
N ARG A 35 7.94 -1.60 15.45
CA ARG A 35 7.39 -0.88 16.59
C ARG A 35 6.34 0.13 16.12
N CYS A 36 5.25 0.26 16.90
CA CYS A 36 4.18 1.19 16.62
C CYS A 36 3.60 1.73 17.94
N ASN A 37 3.25 3.00 17.97
CA ASN A 37 2.58 3.64 19.10
C ASN A 37 1.06 3.43 19.12
N MET A 38 0.56 2.52 18.26
CA MET A 38 -0.83 2.05 18.20
C MET A 38 -0.88 0.53 18.07
N ALA A 39 -2.06 -0.05 18.39
CA ALA A 39 -2.34 -1.49 18.26
C ALA A 39 -3.64 -1.72 17.47
N CYS A 40 -3.70 -1.22 16.24
CA CYS A 40 -4.89 -1.24 15.39
C CYS A 40 -5.43 -2.64 15.16
N ARG A 41 -6.76 -2.82 15.20
CA ARG A 41 -7.44 -4.12 15.02
C ARG A 41 -7.15 -4.76 13.66
N HIS A 42 -6.98 -3.97 12.63
CA HIS A 42 -6.76 -4.42 11.24
C HIS A 42 -5.29 -4.57 10.84
N CYS A 43 -4.34 -4.45 11.76
CA CYS A 43 -2.92 -4.46 11.40
C CYS A 43 -2.46 -5.82 10.87
N GLY A 44 -2.15 -5.89 9.58
CA GLY A 44 -1.67 -7.10 8.92
C GLY A 44 -0.26 -7.54 9.34
N SER A 45 0.55 -6.61 9.89
CA SER A 45 1.91 -6.85 10.38
C SER A 45 1.97 -7.14 11.88
N ASP A 46 0.84 -7.08 12.58
CA ASP A 46 0.75 -7.23 14.05
C ASP A 46 1.73 -6.33 14.83
N CYS A 47 1.97 -5.13 14.34
CA CYS A 47 2.87 -4.16 14.97
C CYS A 47 2.37 -3.71 16.34
N LYS A 48 3.29 -3.58 17.30
CA LYS A 48 3.04 -3.23 18.71
C LYS A 48 4.09 -2.24 19.21
N THR A 49 3.90 -1.74 20.42
CA THR A 49 4.87 -0.84 21.07
C THR A 49 6.25 -1.45 21.20
N VAL A 50 6.31 -2.76 21.45
CA VAL A 50 7.55 -3.55 21.50
C VAL A 50 7.51 -4.58 20.39
N SER A 51 8.59 -4.73 19.66
CA SER A 51 8.78 -5.75 18.64
C SER A 51 9.88 -6.73 19.05
N ASN A 52 9.70 -8.01 18.73
CA ASN A 52 10.74 -9.03 18.89
C ASN A 52 11.80 -8.94 17.78
N VAL A 53 11.51 -8.24 16.68
CA VAL A 53 12.50 -7.93 15.64
C VAL A 53 13.02 -6.54 15.92
N PRO A 54 14.33 -6.36 16.12
CA PRO A 54 14.93 -5.04 16.33
C PRO A 54 14.72 -4.15 15.09
N ASP A 55 14.75 -2.83 15.29
CA ASP A 55 14.80 -1.91 14.16
C ASP A 55 16.10 -2.18 13.38
N MET A 56 15.99 -2.29 12.07
CA MET A 56 17.16 -2.39 11.20
C MET A 56 17.99 -1.09 11.32
N PRO A 57 19.30 -1.16 11.66
CA PRO A 57 20.18 -0.01 11.54
C PRO A 57 20.11 0.57 10.12
N PHE A 58 20.09 1.90 9.99
CA PHE A 58 20.01 2.51 8.67
C PHE A 58 21.24 2.24 7.82
N GLU A 59 22.38 2.05 8.48
CA GLU A 59 23.65 1.68 7.86
C GLU A 59 23.55 0.36 7.10
N ASP A 60 22.72 -0.57 7.56
CA ASP A 60 22.50 -1.86 6.90
C ASP A 60 21.64 -1.71 5.61
N PHE A 61 20.75 -0.70 5.58
CA PHE A 61 19.93 -0.41 4.41
C PHE A 61 20.65 0.47 3.37
N THR A 62 21.63 1.24 3.79
CA THR A 62 22.36 2.18 2.91
C THR A 62 23.02 1.51 1.69
N PRO A 63 23.68 0.32 1.80
CA PRO A 63 24.21 -0.38 0.64
C PRO A 63 23.17 -0.71 -0.42
N VAL A 64 21.94 -1.03 -0.03
CA VAL A 64 20.82 -1.28 -0.97
C VAL A 64 20.53 -0.04 -1.81
N LEU A 65 20.56 1.15 -1.20
CA LEU A 65 20.39 2.42 -1.91
C LEU A 65 21.52 2.64 -2.91
N ASP A 66 22.78 2.38 -2.48
CA ASP A 66 23.95 2.56 -3.35
C ASP A 66 23.93 1.64 -4.56
N GLU A 67 23.56 0.36 -4.38
CA GLU A 67 23.39 -0.60 -5.47
C GLU A 67 22.29 -0.15 -6.45
N VAL A 68 21.12 0.26 -5.94
CA VAL A 68 20.03 0.75 -6.78
C VAL A 68 20.48 1.98 -7.58
N ARG A 69 21.18 2.91 -6.95
CA ARG A 69 21.67 4.12 -7.61
C ARG A 69 22.73 3.83 -8.66
N LEU A 70 23.64 2.90 -8.38
CA LEU A 70 24.68 2.45 -9.30
C LEU A 70 24.08 1.87 -10.58
N HIS A 71 23.11 1.00 -10.45
CA HIS A 71 22.58 0.22 -11.59
C HIS A 71 21.45 0.91 -12.35
N GLN A 72 20.72 1.85 -11.74
CA GLN A 72 19.69 2.63 -12.46
C GLN A 72 19.75 4.14 -12.13
N PRO A 73 20.84 4.82 -12.51
CA PRO A 73 21.08 6.22 -12.15
C PRO A 73 20.06 7.20 -12.73
N HIS A 74 19.36 6.82 -13.80
CA HIS A 74 18.38 7.67 -14.50
C HIS A 74 16.93 7.47 -14.03
N ILE A 75 16.66 6.47 -13.21
CA ILE A 75 15.32 6.22 -12.69
C ILE A 75 15.16 6.89 -11.31
N LYS A 76 14.16 7.75 -11.19
CA LYS A 76 13.78 8.32 -9.90
C LYS A 76 13.00 7.29 -9.11
N THR A 77 13.69 6.54 -8.27
CA THR A 77 13.05 5.60 -7.35
C THR A 77 12.52 6.35 -6.14
N MET A 78 11.29 6.04 -5.74
CA MET A 78 10.69 6.49 -4.49
C MET A 78 11.00 5.46 -3.40
N VAL A 79 11.66 5.88 -2.34
CA VAL A 79 11.91 5.07 -1.14
C VAL A 79 10.85 5.41 -0.11
N PHE A 80 10.05 4.43 0.30
CA PHE A 80 9.04 4.60 1.33
C PHE A 80 9.53 4.03 2.66
N THR A 81 9.60 4.86 3.70
CA THR A 81 9.75 4.41 5.08
C THR A 81 8.39 3.99 5.62
N VAL A 82 8.29 2.74 6.02
CA VAL A 82 7.03 2.05 6.36
C VAL A 82 7.26 1.00 7.46
N GLY A 83 6.23 0.27 7.81
CA GLY A 83 6.28 -0.83 8.79
C GLY A 83 5.25 -0.66 9.89
N GLY A 84 5.70 -0.47 11.13
CA GLY A 84 4.85 -0.06 12.25
C GLY A 84 4.48 1.43 12.13
N GLU A 85 5.11 2.26 12.96
CA GLU A 85 5.05 3.72 12.82
C GLU A 85 6.47 4.25 12.63
N PRO A 86 6.84 4.76 11.45
CA PRO A 86 8.20 5.25 11.21
C PRO A 86 8.66 6.34 12.18
N LEU A 87 7.73 7.22 12.59
CA LEU A 87 8.04 8.36 13.48
C LEU A 87 8.39 7.94 14.91
N VAL A 88 8.28 6.65 15.31
CA VAL A 88 8.81 6.19 16.60
C VAL A 88 10.32 5.96 16.57
N ARG A 89 10.93 5.93 15.37
CA ARG A 89 12.39 5.91 15.23
C ARG A 89 12.96 7.28 15.52
N LYS A 90 14.00 7.33 16.36
CA LYS A 90 14.67 8.60 16.72
C LYS A 90 15.50 9.19 15.57
N ASP A 91 15.96 8.33 14.67
CA ASP A 91 16.85 8.65 13.55
C ASP A 91 16.10 8.85 12.20
N ILE A 92 14.77 8.80 12.19
CA ILE A 92 14.00 8.80 10.94
C ILE A 92 14.21 10.05 10.07
N ILE A 93 14.43 11.19 10.69
CA ILE A 93 14.70 12.45 9.98
C ILE A 93 16.05 12.37 9.26
N GLU A 94 17.08 11.85 9.94
CA GLU A 94 18.40 11.66 9.35
C GLU A 94 18.38 10.60 8.24
N CYS A 95 17.65 9.50 8.44
CA CYS A 95 17.41 8.50 7.39
C CYS A 95 16.78 9.15 6.15
N GLY A 96 15.74 9.97 6.34
CA GLY A 96 15.07 10.67 5.24
C GLY A 96 16.00 11.64 4.50
N ARG A 97 16.79 12.39 5.23
CA ARG A 97 17.80 13.31 4.67
C ARG A 97 18.81 12.56 3.81
N THR A 98 19.39 11.49 4.33
CA THR A 98 20.35 10.66 3.59
C THR A 98 19.73 10.01 2.34
N ILE A 99 18.49 9.51 2.43
CA ILE A 99 17.75 8.99 1.27
C ILE A 99 17.66 10.07 0.18
N THR A 100 17.33 11.30 0.56
CA THR A 100 17.17 12.43 -0.36
C THR A 100 18.52 12.87 -0.95
N GLU A 101 19.58 12.96 -0.13
CA GLU A 101 20.93 13.32 -0.55
C GLU A 101 21.54 12.30 -1.52
N LYS A 102 21.20 11.01 -1.37
CA LYS A 102 21.54 9.95 -2.35
C LYS A 102 20.73 10.06 -3.67
N GLY A 103 19.84 11.05 -3.81
CA GLY A 103 19.09 11.35 -5.03
C GLY A 103 17.82 10.54 -5.22
N PHE A 104 17.31 9.93 -4.16
CA PHE A 104 16.00 9.27 -4.15
C PHE A 104 14.89 10.27 -3.79
N LEU A 105 13.66 9.91 -4.15
CA LEU A 105 12.48 10.56 -3.59
C LEU A 105 12.14 9.84 -2.29
N TRP A 106 11.81 10.59 -1.24
CA TRP A 106 11.43 10.01 0.04
C TRP A 106 9.92 10.10 0.26
N GLY A 107 9.31 9.01 0.69
CA GLY A 107 7.91 8.90 1.07
C GLY A 107 7.73 8.21 2.41
N MET A 108 6.57 8.41 3.04
CA MET A 108 6.23 7.81 4.33
C MET A 108 4.74 7.48 4.39
N VAL A 109 4.40 6.43 5.15
CA VAL A 109 3.04 6.18 5.63
C VAL A 109 3.07 6.29 7.16
N SER A 110 2.19 7.10 7.73
CA SER A 110 2.14 7.36 9.17
C SER A 110 0.70 7.32 9.68
N ASN A 111 0.52 6.88 10.92
CA ASN A 111 -0.76 6.97 11.61
C ASN A 111 -1.10 8.42 12.07
N GLY A 112 -0.19 9.35 11.86
CA GLY A 112 -0.39 10.78 12.15
C GLY A 112 -0.18 11.17 13.62
N LYS A 113 -0.01 10.23 14.54
CA LYS A 113 0.00 10.51 15.99
C LYS A 113 1.14 11.39 16.47
N LEU A 114 2.25 11.41 15.74
CA LEU A 114 3.43 12.20 16.05
C LEU A 114 3.64 13.40 15.10
N ILE A 115 2.64 13.70 14.26
CA ILE A 115 2.72 14.80 13.30
C ILE A 115 2.12 16.07 13.91
N ASP A 116 2.98 16.95 14.39
CA ASP A 116 2.68 18.33 14.75
C ASP A 116 3.39 19.31 13.80
N SER A 117 3.35 20.60 14.10
CA SER A 117 4.01 21.64 13.27
C SER A 117 5.53 21.48 13.25
N TYR A 118 6.14 21.08 14.37
CA TYR A 118 7.58 20.89 14.47
C TYR A 118 8.01 19.68 13.62
N MET A 119 7.38 18.52 13.85
CA MET A 119 7.70 17.30 13.09
C MET A 119 7.45 17.49 11.58
N MET A 120 6.41 18.22 11.20
CA MET A 120 6.13 18.49 9.77
C MET A 120 7.22 19.36 9.12
N ASN A 121 7.79 20.31 9.85
CA ASN A 121 8.93 21.11 9.37
C ASN A 121 10.18 20.23 9.22
N GLU A 122 10.53 19.43 10.23
CA GLU A 122 11.68 18.51 10.19
C GLU A 122 11.59 17.54 9.00
N LEU A 123 10.39 16.96 8.76
CA LEU A 123 10.14 16.07 7.62
C LEU A 123 10.31 16.79 6.28
N SER A 124 9.80 18.03 6.18
CA SER A 124 9.91 18.84 4.96
C SER A 124 11.37 19.23 4.68
N ASP A 125 12.11 19.66 5.69
CA ASP A 125 13.52 20.05 5.59
C ASP A 125 14.43 18.85 5.25
N ALA A 126 14.07 17.65 5.71
CA ALA A 126 14.73 16.40 5.33
C ALA A 126 14.35 15.92 3.91
N GLY A 127 13.42 16.60 3.23
CA GLY A 127 13.07 16.35 1.83
C GLY A 127 11.92 15.38 1.61
N LEU A 128 11.01 15.20 2.59
CA LEU A 128 9.82 14.37 2.40
C LEU A 128 8.97 14.86 1.22
N ARG A 129 8.65 13.97 0.28
CA ARG A 129 7.88 14.27 -0.94
C ARG A 129 6.51 13.62 -0.99
N SER A 130 6.32 12.52 -0.27
CA SER A 130 5.05 11.82 -0.24
C SER A 130 4.70 11.40 1.17
N LEU A 131 3.46 11.67 1.60
CA LEU A 131 2.95 11.27 2.91
C LEU A 131 1.53 10.72 2.76
N ALA A 132 1.27 9.56 3.33
CA ALA A 132 -0.08 9.05 3.51
C ALA A 132 -0.40 8.97 5.00
N VAL A 133 -1.61 9.38 5.37
CA VAL A 133 -2.16 9.22 6.73
C VAL A 133 -3.51 8.55 6.67
N ASP A 134 -3.91 7.93 7.77
CA ASP A 134 -5.12 7.10 7.77
C ASP A 134 -6.28 7.78 8.53
N VAL A 135 -7.46 7.81 7.90
CA VAL A 135 -8.74 8.16 8.54
C VAL A 135 -9.76 7.08 8.20
N ASP A 136 -10.07 6.22 9.16
CA ASP A 136 -10.84 4.99 8.92
C ASP A 136 -12.31 5.07 9.34
N GLY A 137 -12.84 6.25 9.56
CA GLY A 137 -14.23 6.43 9.97
C GLY A 137 -14.45 7.78 10.61
N LEU A 138 -15.67 8.00 11.06
CA LEU A 138 -15.98 9.05 12.02
C LEU A 138 -15.32 8.71 13.35
N ARG A 139 -15.24 9.66 14.26
CA ARG A 139 -14.49 9.59 15.54
C ARG A 139 -14.52 8.21 16.22
N ASP A 140 -15.69 7.73 16.57
CA ASP A 140 -15.83 6.52 17.37
C ASP A 140 -15.40 5.27 16.58
N THR A 141 -15.72 5.20 15.30
CA THR A 141 -15.35 4.08 14.44
C THR A 141 -13.86 4.08 14.12
N HIS A 142 -13.28 5.25 13.88
CA HIS A 142 -11.83 5.38 13.71
C HIS A 142 -11.08 4.94 14.96
N ASN A 143 -11.47 5.50 16.14
CA ASN A 143 -10.84 5.16 17.41
C ASN A 143 -10.98 3.66 17.75
N TRP A 144 -12.13 3.06 17.46
CA TRP A 144 -12.34 1.63 17.63
C TRP A 144 -11.39 0.80 16.74
N LEU A 145 -11.26 1.15 15.46
CA LEU A 145 -10.38 0.41 14.54
C LEU A 145 -8.90 0.58 14.89
N ARG A 146 -8.52 1.80 15.30
CA ARG A 146 -7.15 2.12 15.73
C ARG A 146 -6.82 1.63 17.13
N ASN A 147 -7.84 1.22 17.91
CA ASN A 147 -7.72 0.81 19.30
C ASN A 147 -7.02 1.90 20.15
N ASP A 148 -7.44 3.16 19.94
CA ASP A 148 -6.91 4.33 20.62
C ASP A 148 -7.99 5.43 20.65
N ASN A 149 -8.43 5.80 21.86
CA ASN A 149 -9.56 6.73 22.07
C ASN A 149 -9.31 8.15 21.56
N ASN A 150 -8.07 8.51 21.27
CA ASN A 150 -7.68 9.86 20.82
C ASN A 150 -7.20 9.90 19.36
N SER A 151 -7.14 8.76 18.67
CA SER A 151 -6.49 8.67 17.36
C SER A 151 -7.15 9.55 16.31
N PHE A 152 -8.48 9.70 16.36
CA PHE A 152 -9.20 10.56 15.41
C PHE A 152 -8.80 12.04 15.54
N ASP A 153 -8.83 12.58 16.75
CA ASP A 153 -8.49 14.00 16.96
C ASP A 153 -7.06 14.31 16.58
N VAL A 154 -6.17 13.38 16.90
CA VAL A 154 -4.75 13.52 16.61
C VAL A 154 -4.49 13.51 15.09
N VAL A 155 -5.04 12.55 14.34
CA VAL A 155 -4.84 12.52 12.88
C VAL A 155 -5.55 13.67 12.18
N TYR A 156 -6.72 14.10 12.67
CA TYR A 156 -7.43 15.25 12.12
C TYR A 156 -6.64 16.55 12.30
N ASN A 157 -6.00 16.73 13.45
CA ASN A 157 -5.08 17.84 13.69
C ASN A 157 -3.83 17.74 12.79
N ALA A 158 -3.26 16.52 12.63
CA ALA A 158 -2.13 16.28 11.74
C ALA A 158 -2.42 16.71 10.30
N ILE A 159 -3.63 16.43 9.77
CA ILE A 159 -4.08 16.91 8.46
C ILE A 159 -3.97 18.45 8.37
N GLY A 160 -4.30 19.16 9.46
CA GLY A 160 -4.17 20.62 9.54
C GLY A 160 -2.73 21.12 9.37
N HIS A 161 -1.72 20.34 9.78
CA HIS A 161 -0.30 20.64 9.57
C HIS A 161 0.17 20.19 8.19
N ILE A 162 -0.19 18.99 7.77
CA ILE A 162 0.21 18.39 6.48
C ILE A 162 -0.20 19.27 5.30
N LYS A 163 -1.43 19.78 5.29
CA LYS A 163 -1.95 20.60 4.17
C LYS A 163 -1.21 21.92 3.96
N LYS A 164 -0.42 22.36 4.95
CA LYS A 164 0.37 23.59 4.85
C LYS A 164 1.73 23.36 4.17
N ALA A 165 2.17 22.12 3.98
CA ALA A 165 3.44 21.80 3.35
C ALA A 165 3.34 21.91 1.81
N PRO A 166 3.94 22.95 1.16
CA PRO A 166 3.60 23.34 -0.22
C PRO A 166 4.06 22.36 -1.30
N HIS A 167 5.06 21.54 -1.02
CA HIS A 167 5.66 20.61 -1.99
C HIS A 167 5.36 19.15 -1.72
N LEU A 168 4.53 18.88 -0.72
CA LEU A 168 4.19 17.54 -0.30
C LEU A 168 3.03 16.98 -1.14
N ILE A 169 3.24 15.82 -1.72
CA ILE A 169 2.16 15.01 -2.29
C ILE A 169 1.62 14.14 -1.17
N TRP A 170 0.38 14.36 -0.77
CA TRP A 170 -0.20 13.61 0.32
C TRP A 170 -1.62 13.15 0.03
N ASP A 171 -2.04 12.12 0.71
CA ASP A 171 -3.39 11.60 0.64
C ASP A 171 -3.83 10.99 1.97
N VAL A 172 -5.14 10.81 2.09
CA VAL A 172 -5.76 10.08 3.19
C VAL A 172 -6.10 8.68 2.72
N ILE A 173 -5.84 7.69 3.58
CA ILE A 173 -6.23 6.29 3.39
C ILE A 173 -7.40 5.96 4.32
N THR A 174 -8.37 5.19 3.82
CA THR A 174 -9.43 4.59 4.63
C THR A 174 -9.47 3.08 4.39
N CYS A 175 -9.24 2.32 5.45
CA CYS A 175 -9.44 0.87 5.48
C CYS A 175 -10.93 0.59 5.68
N VAL A 176 -11.64 0.31 4.58
CA VAL A 176 -13.09 0.12 4.58
C VAL A 176 -13.44 -1.26 5.10
N ASN A 177 -14.42 -1.30 6.02
CA ASN A 177 -14.89 -2.50 6.70
C ASN A 177 -16.42 -2.43 6.91
N SER A 178 -17.02 -3.49 7.45
CA SER A 178 -18.47 -3.55 7.60
C SER A 178 -19.03 -2.46 8.54
N ARG A 179 -18.22 -1.89 9.42
CA ARG A 179 -18.63 -0.90 10.40
C ARG A 179 -18.59 0.54 9.87
N ASN A 180 -17.63 0.86 8.99
CA ASN A 180 -17.48 2.22 8.43
C ASN A 180 -18.09 2.39 7.03
N ILE A 181 -18.49 1.31 6.37
CA ILE A 181 -19.05 1.36 5.00
C ILE A 181 -20.25 2.31 4.88
N SER A 182 -21.10 2.35 5.89
CA SER A 182 -22.27 3.26 5.93
C SER A 182 -21.90 4.72 6.18
N GLN A 183 -20.68 5.01 6.63
CA GLN A 183 -20.20 6.34 6.96
C GLN A 183 -19.48 7.04 5.78
N LEU A 184 -19.29 6.37 4.64
CA LEU A 184 -18.44 6.86 3.56
C LEU A 184 -18.85 8.25 3.03
N GLU A 185 -20.15 8.54 2.93
CA GLU A 185 -20.62 9.88 2.50
C GLU A 185 -20.27 10.98 3.53
N GLU A 186 -20.35 10.67 4.82
CA GLU A 186 -19.98 11.62 5.87
C GLU A 186 -18.47 11.79 5.96
N ILE A 187 -17.70 10.70 5.83
CA ILE A 187 -16.23 10.74 5.76
C ILE A 187 -15.81 11.60 4.56
N LYS A 188 -16.41 11.40 3.37
CA LYS A 188 -16.15 12.21 2.18
C LYS A 188 -16.32 13.70 2.45
N ARG A 189 -17.47 14.08 3.03
CA ARG A 189 -17.77 15.49 3.36
C ARG A 189 -16.73 16.06 4.32
N MET A 190 -16.45 15.35 5.41
CA MET A 190 -15.46 15.74 6.42
C MET A 190 -14.06 15.92 5.82
N LEU A 191 -13.62 14.99 4.96
CA LEU A 191 -12.30 15.09 4.31
C LEU A 191 -12.22 16.28 3.37
N ILE A 192 -13.27 16.57 2.60
CA ILE A 192 -13.33 17.75 1.72
C ILE A 192 -13.26 19.05 2.55
N GLU A 193 -14.02 19.15 3.64
CA GLU A 193 -14.01 20.28 4.56
C GLU A 193 -12.64 20.48 5.23
N ALA A 194 -11.93 19.39 5.55
CA ALA A 194 -10.56 19.43 6.05
C ALA A 194 -9.53 19.88 4.99
N GLY A 195 -9.92 19.96 3.71
CA GLY A 195 -9.04 20.33 2.59
C GLY A 195 -8.27 19.17 1.99
N VAL A 196 -8.72 17.93 2.20
CA VAL A 196 -8.14 16.72 1.58
C VAL A 196 -8.52 16.70 0.10
N THR A 197 -7.52 16.59 -0.77
CA THR A 197 -7.72 16.54 -2.23
C THR A 197 -7.60 15.14 -2.81
N LYS A 198 -6.92 14.23 -2.11
CA LYS A 198 -6.70 12.84 -2.54
C LYS A 198 -7.10 11.88 -1.42
N TRP A 199 -7.90 10.90 -1.79
CA TRP A 199 -8.40 9.88 -0.87
C TRP A 199 -8.28 8.50 -1.51
N ARG A 200 -7.77 7.52 -0.75
CA ARG A 200 -7.69 6.12 -1.19
C ARG A 200 -8.49 5.22 -0.25
N CYS A 201 -9.28 4.32 -0.82
CA CYS A 201 -9.94 3.26 -0.08
C CYS A 201 -9.23 1.93 -0.30
N PHE A 202 -9.05 1.20 0.79
CA PHE A 202 -8.62 -0.20 0.82
C PHE A 202 -9.73 -1.04 1.44
N SER A 203 -9.89 -2.28 1.05
CA SER A 203 -10.58 -3.28 1.86
C SER A 203 -9.58 -3.94 2.82
N ILE A 204 -10.07 -4.42 3.96
CA ILE A 204 -9.20 -5.10 4.91
C ILE A 204 -8.98 -6.54 4.44
N VAL A 205 -7.71 -6.92 4.36
CA VAL A 205 -7.31 -8.30 4.06
C VAL A 205 -7.22 -9.08 5.38
N PRO A 206 -7.79 -10.31 5.47
CA PRO A 206 -7.81 -11.11 6.69
C PRO A 206 -6.42 -11.70 7.00
N MET A 207 -5.52 -10.86 7.51
CA MET A 207 -4.16 -11.23 7.92
C MET A 207 -3.75 -10.50 9.20
N GLY A 208 -2.73 -11.01 9.90
CA GLY A 208 -2.28 -10.46 11.18
C GLY A 208 -3.43 -10.41 12.19
N ARG A 209 -3.67 -9.25 12.82
CA ARG A 209 -4.78 -9.09 13.78
C ARG A 209 -6.18 -9.12 13.15
N ALA A 210 -6.28 -8.85 11.84
CA ALA A 210 -7.56 -8.90 11.13
C ALA A 210 -8.02 -10.31 10.76
N LYS A 211 -7.20 -11.35 11.00
CA LYS A 211 -7.41 -12.70 10.45
C LYS A 211 -8.75 -13.31 10.84
N ASP A 212 -9.14 -13.14 12.08
CA ASP A 212 -10.32 -13.79 12.68
C ASP A 212 -11.41 -12.77 13.11
N ASP A 213 -11.34 -11.54 12.62
CA ASP A 213 -12.30 -10.47 12.96
C ASP A 213 -13.28 -10.23 11.80
N GLU A 214 -14.46 -10.88 11.89
CA GLU A 214 -15.50 -10.80 10.86
C GLU A 214 -16.09 -9.38 10.70
N GLU A 215 -16.03 -8.53 11.73
CA GLU A 215 -16.47 -7.12 11.62
C GLU A 215 -15.58 -6.30 10.67
N LEU A 216 -14.39 -6.80 10.35
CA LEU A 216 -13.46 -6.14 9.44
C LEU A 216 -13.69 -6.53 7.98
N VAL A 217 -14.44 -7.58 7.70
CA VAL A 217 -14.63 -8.12 6.35
C VAL A 217 -15.89 -7.52 5.73
N LEU A 218 -15.79 -7.07 4.48
CA LEU A 218 -16.94 -6.64 3.69
C LEU A 218 -17.67 -7.85 3.08
N SER A 219 -19.00 -7.88 3.22
CA SER A 219 -19.84 -8.79 2.42
C SER A 219 -19.75 -8.44 0.93
N ASN A 220 -20.18 -9.36 0.05
CA ASN A 220 -20.19 -9.11 -1.40
C ASN A 220 -21.05 -7.88 -1.78
N SER A 221 -22.17 -7.67 -1.10
CA SER A 221 -23.03 -6.49 -1.34
C SER A 221 -22.37 -5.20 -0.87
N GLN A 222 -21.70 -5.19 0.28
CA GLN A 222 -20.96 -4.05 0.79
C GLN A 222 -19.74 -3.74 -0.09
N TYR A 223 -19.07 -4.77 -0.61
CA TYR A 223 -17.93 -4.59 -1.51
C TYR A 223 -18.36 -3.96 -2.85
N ARG A 224 -19.51 -4.39 -3.37
CA ARG A 224 -20.10 -3.77 -4.57
C ARG A 224 -20.53 -2.33 -4.30
N TYR A 225 -21.20 -2.07 -3.16
CA TYR A 225 -21.55 -0.72 -2.74
C TYR A 225 -20.30 0.21 -2.66
N LEU A 226 -19.19 -0.29 -2.13
CA LEU A 226 -17.92 0.46 -2.09
C LEU A 226 -17.46 0.85 -3.50
N MET A 227 -17.50 -0.07 -4.46
CA MET A 227 -17.09 0.23 -5.84
C MET A 227 -18.01 1.28 -6.48
N ASP A 228 -19.32 1.15 -6.31
CA ASP A 228 -20.32 2.12 -6.82
C ASP A 228 -20.14 3.49 -6.17
N PHE A 229 -19.90 3.54 -4.86
CA PHE A 229 -19.59 4.77 -4.14
C PHE A 229 -18.35 5.47 -4.70
N ILE A 230 -17.28 4.72 -4.97
CA ILE A 230 -16.06 5.27 -5.55
C ILE A 230 -16.32 5.84 -6.95
N VAL A 231 -17.02 5.12 -7.81
CA VAL A 231 -17.39 5.58 -9.15
C VAL A 231 -18.16 6.89 -9.06
N LYS A 232 -19.24 6.92 -8.25
CA LYS A 232 -20.06 8.13 -8.03
C LYS A 232 -19.21 9.32 -7.55
N THR A 233 -18.39 9.12 -6.51
CA THR A 233 -17.55 10.17 -5.94
C THR A 233 -16.53 10.71 -6.95
N ARG A 234 -15.94 9.85 -7.78
CA ARG A 234 -15.05 10.27 -8.87
C ARG A 234 -15.77 11.11 -9.94
N MET A 235 -17.02 10.77 -10.26
CA MET A 235 -17.82 11.56 -11.18
C MET A 235 -18.19 12.94 -10.61
N GLU A 236 -18.39 13.06 -9.30
CA GLU A 236 -18.63 14.33 -8.63
C GLU A 236 -17.42 15.29 -8.73
N GLY A 237 -16.20 14.76 -8.83
CA GLY A 237 -14.97 15.54 -9.04
C GLY A 237 -14.51 16.42 -7.88
N LYS A 238 -15.16 16.33 -6.70
CA LYS A 238 -14.85 17.17 -5.53
C LYS A 238 -13.60 16.71 -4.76
N ILE A 239 -13.28 15.43 -4.81
CA ILE A 239 -12.11 14.79 -4.22
C ILE A 239 -11.61 13.68 -5.14
N GLN A 240 -10.29 13.52 -5.27
CA GLN A 240 -9.71 12.46 -6.09
C GLN A 240 -9.74 11.14 -5.32
N LEU A 241 -10.89 10.48 -5.32
CA LEU A 241 -11.03 9.17 -4.70
C LEU A 241 -10.49 8.08 -5.63
N SER A 242 -9.81 7.08 -5.07
CA SER A 242 -9.39 5.89 -5.80
C SER A 242 -9.44 4.64 -4.92
N TYR A 243 -9.72 3.50 -5.54
CA TYR A 243 -9.48 2.20 -4.91
C TYR A 243 -8.02 1.80 -5.07
N ALA A 244 -7.47 1.17 -4.05
CA ALA A 244 -6.07 0.77 -4.02
C ALA A 244 -5.74 -0.42 -4.96
N CYS A 245 -4.50 -0.87 -4.94
CA CYS A 245 -3.98 -1.93 -5.82
C CYS A 245 -4.31 -3.35 -5.36
N GLU A 246 -5.50 -3.59 -4.79
CA GLU A 246 -5.79 -4.85 -4.10
C GLU A 246 -6.13 -6.03 -5.02
N GLY A 247 -6.67 -5.81 -6.20
CA GLY A 247 -7.01 -6.89 -7.11
C GLY A 247 -7.70 -6.44 -8.38
N TYR A 248 -7.99 -7.41 -9.23
CA TYR A 248 -8.72 -7.19 -10.49
C TYR A 248 -10.22 -7.09 -10.23
N LEU A 249 -10.86 -6.07 -10.79
CA LEU A 249 -12.23 -5.67 -10.50
C LEU A 249 -13.18 -5.74 -11.70
N GLY A 250 -12.79 -6.41 -12.79
CA GLY A 250 -13.66 -6.57 -13.97
C GLY A 250 -14.12 -5.25 -14.57
N ASP A 251 -15.44 -5.06 -14.66
CA ASP A 251 -16.04 -3.87 -15.27
C ASP A 251 -15.81 -2.56 -14.50
N TYR A 252 -15.34 -2.62 -13.26
CA TYR A 252 -14.93 -1.44 -12.48
C TYR A 252 -13.52 -0.95 -12.81
N GLU A 253 -12.73 -1.70 -13.60
CA GLU A 253 -11.39 -1.26 -14.00
C GLU A 253 -11.47 0.04 -14.82
N GLY A 254 -10.56 0.99 -14.52
CA GLY A 254 -10.57 2.34 -15.08
C GLY A 254 -11.61 3.28 -14.46
N LEU A 255 -12.67 2.76 -13.81
CA LEU A 255 -13.70 3.57 -13.16
C LEU A 255 -13.34 3.95 -11.72
N VAL A 256 -12.81 3.00 -10.93
CA VAL A 256 -12.49 3.20 -9.50
C VAL A 256 -11.04 3.62 -9.25
N ARG A 257 -10.19 3.58 -10.26
CA ARG A 257 -8.79 4.02 -10.25
C ARG A 257 -8.37 4.52 -11.63
N ARG A 258 -7.23 5.20 -11.74
CA ARG A 258 -6.78 5.79 -13.02
C ARG A 258 -6.31 4.75 -14.03
N SER A 259 -5.71 3.66 -13.56
CA SER A 259 -5.17 2.59 -14.39
C SER A 259 -5.90 1.29 -14.10
N HIS A 260 -5.89 0.38 -15.06
CA HIS A 260 -6.33 -0.99 -14.84
C HIS A 260 -5.39 -1.71 -13.85
N PHE A 261 -5.89 -2.80 -13.26
CA PHE A 261 -5.15 -3.56 -12.27
C PHE A 261 -3.80 -4.06 -12.78
N LEU A 262 -2.77 -3.72 -12.05
CA LEU A 262 -1.43 -4.24 -12.20
C LEU A 262 -0.80 -4.37 -10.82
N CYS A 263 -0.57 -5.59 -10.36
CA CYS A 263 0.22 -5.79 -9.15
C CYS A 263 1.69 -5.52 -9.47
N SER A 264 2.24 -4.44 -8.92
CA SER A 264 3.59 -3.95 -9.20
C SER A 264 4.69 -4.73 -8.47
N ALA A 265 4.32 -5.61 -7.53
CA ALA A 265 5.27 -6.43 -6.77
C ALA A 265 6.17 -7.25 -7.70
N GLY A 266 7.48 -7.09 -7.57
CA GLY A 266 8.50 -7.74 -8.38
C GLY A 266 8.63 -7.23 -9.83
N LEU A 267 7.76 -6.29 -10.25
CA LEU A 267 7.83 -5.65 -11.57
C LEU A 267 8.46 -4.25 -11.51
N THR A 268 7.99 -3.43 -10.58
CA THR A 268 8.48 -2.06 -10.37
C THR A 268 8.58 -1.71 -8.89
N THR A 269 8.26 -2.64 -8.03
CA THR A 269 8.23 -2.49 -6.57
C THR A 269 8.94 -3.65 -5.89
N ALA A 270 9.82 -3.32 -4.95
CA ALA A 270 10.44 -4.25 -4.02
C ALA A 270 10.32 -3.73 -2.59
N SER A 271 10.60 -4.58 -1.61
CA SER A 271 10.72 -4.19 -0.21
C SER A 271 11.87 -4.90 0.47
N VAL A 272 12.49 -4.20 1.41
CA VAL A 272 13.39 -4.76 2.43
C VAL A 272 12.64 -4.74 3.75
N LEU A 273 12.43 -5.92 4.32
CA LEU A 273 11.72 -6.09 5.59
C LEU A 273 12.66 -5.86 6.77
N SER A 274 12.11 -5.70 7.97
CA SER A 274 12.88 -5.38 9.19
C SER A 274 13.94 -6.43 9.53
N ASP A 275 13.77 -7.69 9.10
CA ASP A 275 14.72 -8.79 9.27
C ASP A 275 15.74 -8.91 8.11
N GLY A 276 15.78 -7.94 7.20
CA GLY A 276 16.61 -7.93 6.01
C GLY A 276 16.05 -8.73 4.82
N SER A 277 14.92 -9.39 4.96
CA SER A 277 14.31 -10.15 3.86
C SER A 277 13.93 -9.28 2.69
N ILE A 278 14.24 -9.73 1.46
CA ILE A 278 13.91 -9.05 0.20
C ILE A 278 12.61 -9.64 -0.34
N SER A 279 11.58 -8.80 -0.50
CA SER A 279 10.24 -9.18 -0.97
C SER A 279 9.76 -8.24 -2.08
N GLY A 280 8.65 -8.62 -2.75
CA GLY A 280 8.07 -7.80 -3.83
C GLY A 280 7.22 -6.64 -3.36
N CYS A 281 6.69 -6.69 -2.14
CA CYS A 281 5.85 -5.64 -1.56
C CYS A 281 5.73 -5.83 -0.05
N LEU A 282 5.65 -4.74 0.69
CA LEU A 282 5.44 -4.73 2.14
C LEU A 282 4.18 -5.50 2.58
N SER A 283 3.12 -5.46 1.78
CA SER A 283 1.85 -6.12 2.11
C SER A 283 1.88 -7.65 1.98
N ILE A 284 2.99 -8.23 1.50
CA ILE A 284 3.12 -9.67 1.35
C ILE A 284 3.69 -10.25 2.65
N ARG A 285 2.85 -10.96 3.39
CA ARG A 285 3.22 -11.60 4.66
C ARG A 285 3.48 -13.11 4.52
N SER A 286 3.09 -13.68 3.39
CA SER A 286 3.44 -15.05 3.04
C SER A 286 4.92 -15.17 2.65
N ASN A 287 5.49 -16.37 2.78
CA ASN A 287 6.90 -16.63 2.53
C ASN A 287 7.23 -16.64 1.03
N TYR A 288 7.21 -15.46 0.43
CA TYR A 288 7.63 -15.19 -0.96
C TYR A 288 8.92 -14.37 -1.00
N HIS A 289 9.76 -14.44 0.04
CA HIS A 289 11.05 -13.74 0.08
C HIS A 289 12.01 -14.32 -0.97
N GLN A 290 12.79 -13.45 -1.61
CA GLN A 290 13.67 -13.83 -2.71
C GLN A 290 15.15 -13.81 -2.33
N GLY A 291 15.47 -13.27 -1.16
CA GLY A 291 16.80 -13.18 -0.60
C GLY A 291 16.77 -12.42 0.72
N ASN A 292 17.96 -12.08 1.23
CA ASN A 292 18.12 -11.29 2.45
C ASN A 292 19.37 -10.41 2.32
N ILE A 293 19.27 -9.11 2.61
CA ILE A 293 20.36 -8.13 2.43
C ILE A 293 21.63 -8.42 3.25
N TYR A 294 21.50 -9.22 4.30
CA TYR A 294 22.66 -9.67 5.11
C TYR A 294 23.43 -10.84 4.49
N LYS A 295 22.92 -11.42 3.38
CA LYS A 295 23.50 -12.61 2.73
C LYS A 295 23.67 -12.44 1.23
N ASP A 296 22.88 -11.56 0.63
CA ASP A 296 22.74 -11.43 -0.80
C ASP A 296 22.93 -9.96 -1.23
N ASP A 297 23.50 -9.75 -2.40
CA ASP A 297 23.46 -8.50 -3.11
C ASP A 297 22.02 -8.18 -3.55
N PHE A 298 21.49 -7.04 -3.12
CA PHE A 298 20.08 -6.67 -3.37
C PHE A 298 19.79 -6.58 -4.87
N TRP A 299 20.69 -5.96 -5.64
CA TRP A 299 20.47 -5.76 -7.06
C TRP A 299 20.49 -7.08 -7.83
N ASN A 300 21.43 -7.97 -7.48
CA ASN A 300 21.45 -9.31 -8.06
C ASN A 300 20.18 -10.10 -7.76
N VAL A 301 19.67 -10.03 -6.53
CA VAL A 301 18.38 -10.64 -6.16
C VAL A 301 17.25 -10.02 -6.99
N TRP A 302 17.18 -8.69 -7.08
CA TRP A 302 16.16 -7.97 -7.86
C TRP A 302 16.18 -8.38 -9.33
N GLN A 303 17.34 -8.46 -9.94
CA GLN A 303 17.48 -8.81 -11.35
C GLN A 303 17.13 -10.28 -11.62
N ASN A 304 17.61 -11.21 -10.81
CA ASN A 304 17.73 -12.60 -11.19
C ASN A 304 16.83 -13.57 -10.41
N ARG A 305 16.25 -13.17 -9.25
CA ARG A 305 15.51 -14.10 -8.39
C ARG A 305 14.01 -13.82 -8.29
N PHE A 306 13.49 -12.77 -8.93
CA PHE A 306 12.08 -12.39 -8.86
C PHE A 306 11.17 -13.11 -9.86
N ASP A 307 11.59 -14.26 -10.40
CA ASP A 307 10.78 -15.01 -11.36
C ASP A 307 9.39 -15.36 -10.83
N LYS A 308 9.28 -15.78 -9.57
CA LYS A 308 7.99 -16.10 -8.92
C LYS A 308 6.97 -14.94 -8.94
N TYR A 309 7.44 -13.70 -9.01
CA TYR A 309 6.62 -12.51 -9.12
C TYR A 309 6.32 -12.13 -10.57
N ARG A 310 7.27 -12.37 -11.47
CA ARG A 310 7.23 -12.00 -12.89
C ARG A 310 6.50 -13.04 -13.72
N ASN A 311 6.76 -14.33 -13.48
CA ASN A 311 6.02 -15.44 -14.06
C ASN A 311 4.95 -15.91 -13.07
N ARG A 312 3.67 -15.66 -13.38
CA ARG A 312 2.53 -15.96 -12.51
C ARG A 312 1.71 -17.17 -12.96
N GLU A 313 2.21 -17.97 -13.89
CA GLU A 313 1.49 -19.19 -14.34
C GLU A 313 1.27 -20.18 -13.18
N TRP A 314 2.14 -20.21 -12.17
CA TRP A 314 1.94 -21.03 -10.97
C TRP A 314 0.66 -20.65 -10.17
N MET A 315 0.14 -19.42 -10.36
CA MET A 315 -1.12 -18.99 -9.75
C MET A 315 -2.36 -19.50 -10.49
N ARG A 316 -2.19 -20.12 -11.67
CA ARG A 316 -3.28 -20.73 -12.46
C ARG A 316 -3.67 -22.07 -11.84
N SER A 317 -4.18 -22.05 -10.62
CA SER A 317 -4.56 -23.21 -9.83
C SER A 317 -5.81 -22.90 -8.99
N GLY A 318 -6.50 -23.92 -8.49
CA GLY A 318 -7.73 -23.74 -7.71
C GLY A 318 -8.77 -22.91 -8.48
N GLU A 319 -9.30 -21.88 -7.85
CA GLU A 319 -10.29 -20.96 -8.48
C GLU A 319 -9.77 -20.27 -9.75
N CYS A 320 -8.46 -20.21 -9.95
CA CYS A 320 -7.84 -19.53 -11.08
C CYS A 320 -7.54 -20.46 -12.25
N ALA A 321 -7.67 -21.79 -12.13
CA ALA A 321 -7.28 -22.77 -13.14
C ALA A 321 -7.92 -22.49 -14.50
N ASP A 322 -9.26 -22.37 -14.53
CA ASP A 322 -10.06 -22.16 -15.75
C ASP A 322 -10.66 -20.73 -15.82
N CYS A 323 -10.04 -19.79 -15.09
CA CYS A 323 -10.58 -18.43 -14.98
C CYS A 323 -10.43 -17.67 -16.29
N LYS A 324 -11.58 -17.25 -16.88
CA LYS A 324 -11.64 -16.52 -18.16
C LYS A 324 -10.91 -15.17 -18.13
N VAL A 325 -10.80 -14.53 -16.95
CA VAL A 325 -10.12 -13.23 -16.79
C VAL A 325 -8.68 -13.35 -16.32
N PHE A 326 -8.13 -14.57 -16.24
CA PHE A 326 -6.76 -14.79 -15.75
C PHE A 326 -5.70 -14.00 -16.55
N LYS A 327 -5.88 -13.87 -17.87
CA LYS A 327 -4.98 -13.06 -18.72
C LYS A 327 -4.73 -11.67 -18.14
N TYR A 328 -5.79 -11.00 -17.65
CA TYR A 328 -5.72 -9.63 -17.13
C TYR A 328 -5.45 -9.59 -15.63
N CYS A 329 -6.08 -10.50 -14.88
CA CYS A 329 -5.97 -10.60 -13.42
C CYS A 329 -4.60 -11.12 -12.96
N GLN A 330 -4.04 -12.14 -13.66
CA GLN A 330 -2.79 -12.80 -13.29
C GLN A 330 -2.78 -13.32 -11.84
N GLY A 331 -3.90 -13.91 -11.42
CA GLY A 331 -4.00 -14.51 -10.10
C GLY A 331 -4.15 -13.54 -8.93
N ASN A 332 -4.59 -12.30 -9.20
CA ASN A 332 -4.83 -11.26 -8.20
C ASN A 332 -3.54 -10.62 -7.61
N GLY A 333 -3.67 -9.84 -6.53
CA GLY A 333 -2.51 -9.30 -5.82
C GLY A 333 -1.69 -10.39 -5.12
N MET A 334 -0.36 -10.29 -5.16
CA MET A 334 0.54 -11.25 -4.48
C MET A 334 0.25 -11.36 -2.98
N HIS A 335 -0.14 -10.28 -2.34
CA HIS A 335 -0.47 -10.24 -0.91
C HIS A 335 -1.75 -11.02 -0.54
N LEU A 336 -2.55 -11.42 -1.52
CA LEU A 336 -3.74 -12.25 -1.33
C LEU A 336 -3.45 -13.76 -1.45
N ARG A 337 -2.18 -14.15 -1.57
CA ARG A 337 -1.75 -15.56 -1.65
C ARG A 337 -1.20 -16.04 -0.33
N ASN A 338 -1.70 -17.21 0.11
CA ASN A 338 -1.17 -17.94 1.26
C ASN A 338 0.18 -18.58 0.93
N ASN A 339 0.86 -19.15 1.94
CA ASN A 339 2.14 -19.84 1.77
C ASN A 339 2.08 -21.04 0.81
N ASP A 340 0.96 -21.72 0.76
CA ASP A 340 0.68 -22.84 -0.14
C ASP A 340 0.29 -22.44 -1.57
N GLY A 341 0.21 -21.12 -1.83
CA GLY A 341 -0.19 -20.55 -3.11
C GLY A 341 -1.70 -20.41 -3.30
N SER A 342 -2.52 -20.87 -2.37
CA SER A 342 -3.97 -20.67 -2.42
C SER A 342 -4.35 -19.19 -2.31
N LEU A 343 -5.48 -18.84 -2.91
CA LEU A 343 -6.00 -17.48 -2.88
C LEU A 343 -6.86 -17.29 -1.63
N MET A 344 -6.61 -16.22 -0.84
CA MET A 344 -7.41 -15.89 0.33
C MET A 344 -8.84 -15.53 -0.06
N PHE A 345 -9.01 -14.72 -1.08
CA PHE A 345 -10.29 -14.40 -1.72
C PHE A 345 -10.09 -13.80 -3.11
N CYS A 346 -11.12 -13.89 -3.95
CA CYS A 346 -11.13 -13.35 -5.29
C CYS A 346 -11.97 -12.07 -5.35
N ASN A 347 -11.34 -10.90 -5.61
CA ASN A 347 -12.04 -9.61 -5.76
C ASN A 347 -13.06 -9.65 -6.90
N TYR A 348 -12.73 -10.30 -8.02
CA TYR A 348 -13.63 -10.45 -9.15
C TYR A 348 -14.87 -11.27 -8.77
N ASN A 349 -14.70 -12.40 -8.08
CA ASN A 349 -15.81 -13.25 -7.64
C ASN A 349 -16.73 -12.53 -6.63
N LYS A 350 -16.16 -11.71 -5.73
CA LYS A 350 -16.98 -10.88 -4.82
C LYS A 350 -17.93 -9.94 -5.55
N LEU A 351 -17.55 -9.47 -6.73
CA LEU A 351 -18.34 -8.51 -7.51
C LEU A 351 -19.34 -9.19 -8.47
N PHE A 352 -18.93 -10.29 -9.10
CA PHE A 352 -19.67 -10.83 -10.26
C PHE A 352 -20.24 -12.23 -10.05
N ASN A 353 -19.72 -13.01 -9.10
CA ASN A 353 -20.26 -14.32 -8.79
C ASN A 353 -21.10 -14.24 -7.51
N SER A 354 -22.38 -13.95 -7.66
CA SER A 354 -23.37 -14.12 -6.58
C SER A 354 -23.58 -15.63 -6.37
N LYS A 355 -22.98 -16.20 -5.32
CA LYS A 355 -23.54 -17.40 -4.68
C LYS A 355 -24.39 -16.95 -3.51
#